data_607ec78d13ac8051bf3a8f74af64254a
#
_entry.id   607ec78d13ac8051bf3a8f74af64254a
#
_cell.length_a   1.000
_cell.length_b   1.000
_cell.length_c   1.000
_cell.angle_alpha   90.00
_cell.angle_beta   90.00
_cell.angle_gamma   90.00
#
_symmetry.space_group_name_H-M   'P 1'
#
loop_
_entity.id
_entity.type
_entity.pdbx_description
1 polymer ?
#
loop_
_entity_poly.entity_id
_entity_poly.type
_entity_poly.pdbx_seq_one_letter_code
_entity_poly.pdbx_strand_id
1 'polypeptide(L)'
;MIRNVRPSGGFDPNDPPPPETDLSDADPSDGLRLQGADAVPPPFRATGTLSRLNRSVSLQLLLALLLTGVGLVAHIPLLTLPAAAITLAVALRQLLPPLWRQLTQRIDDAPTARVLAVVGLVLAALSIPVSLGWFDPFLDIYRTANWEAIGAIGEGVIGAVGQILVALVALAIAWRQVMVDQRLTGQQNRITQAQTIDSFIHGISEMIIDEEGLLEDWPLERMLAEGRLAAVISSIDREGKARVLRFLSHARLLTPLLRDQRLGRAILDGHGNYEIDRFNGVPVIRLHRILRGVDLAGTDLRGIDFNGADLAGCDFSRCDLRDANLAGANLAGSNLEGADLEGAHFFFGRSHTASPAGLASLDPTTGAGTGAVVENINLTGVKRLDAQSHHYLAAWSGPRSRQTLPGGARGVPSQLERRAGSGSTGGAGAG
;
A
#
# COMPACT_ATOMS: atom_id res chain seq x y z
N MET A 1 4.97 -54.07 -30.45
CA MET A 1 6.36 -53.63 -30.66
C MET A 1 6.67 -52.58 -29.58
N ILE A 2 7.24 -53.06 -28.48
CA ILE A 2 7.60 -52.27 -27.32
C ILE A 2 9.09 -51.93 -27.42
N ARG A 3 9.44 -50.66 -27.53
CA ARG A 3 10.84 -50.20 -27.51
C ARG A 3 11.22 -49.86 -26.08
N ASN A 4 12.03 -50.74 -25.46
CA ASN A 4 12.76 -50.51 -24.23
C ASN A 4 13.82 -49.41 -24.45
N VAL A 5 13.76 -48.30 -23.70
CA VAL A 5 14.89 -47.38 -23.53
C VAL A 5 15.51 -47.67 -22.15
N ARG A 6 16.76 -48.14 -22.15
CA ARG A 6 17.57 -48.34 -20.94
C ARG A 6 18.12 -47.01 -20.47
N PRO A 7 18.20 -46.72 -19.18
CA PRO A 7 18.98 -45.61 -18.64
C PRO A 7 20.46 -46.06 -18.55
N SER A 8 21.37 -45.34 -19.21
CA SER A 8 22.81 -45.46 -19.08
C SER A 8 23.33 -44.42 -18.11
N GLY A 9 24.05 -44.81 -17.08
CA GLY A 9 24.72 -43.94 -16.13
C GLY A 9 25.11 -44.72 -14.86
N GLY A 10 25.95 -45.79 -15.02
CA GLY A 10 26.53 -46.50 -13.90
C GLY A 10 27.65 -45.67 -13.25
N PHE A 11 27.62 -45.57 -11.96
CA PHE A 11 28.68 -45.03 -11.11
C PHE A 11 29.84 -46.05 -11.13
N ASP A 12 31.05 -45.60 -11.60
CA ASP A 12 32.28 -46.40 -11.55
C ASP A 12 33.01 -46.10 -10.22
N PRO A 13 33.20 -47.09 -9.33
CA PRO A 13 33.85 -46.90 -8.04
C PRO A 13 35.36 -46.63 -8.13
N ASN A 14 35.96 -46.60 -9.32
CA ASN A 14 37.39 -46.39 -9.53
C ASN A 14 37.76 -44.98 -10.08
N ASP A 15 36.82 -44.06 -10.20
CA ASP A 15 37.16 -42.68 -10.56
C ASP A 15 37.84 -41.96 -9.40
N PRO A 16 38.99 -41.30 -9.65
CA PRO A 16 39.72 -40.55 -8.60
C PRO A 16 38.90 -39.35 -8.14
N PRO A 17 38.96 -39.00 -6.83
CA PRO A 17 38.29 -37.84 -6.33
C PRO A 17 38.84 -36.54 -6.97
N PRO A 18 38.00 -35.53 -7.15
CA PRO A 18 38.47 -34.23 -7.67
C PRO A 18 39.47 -33.59 -6.72
N PRO A 19 40.45 -32.80 -7.19
CA PRO A 19 41.49 -32.19 -6.37
C PRO A 19 40.88 -31.24 -5.34
N GLU A 20 41.31 -31.42 -4.08
CA GLU A 20 41.03 -30.49 -2.97
C GLU A 20 41.62 -29.11 -3.32
N THR A 21 40.76 -28.13 -3.47
CA THR A 21 41.14 -26.73 -3.55
C THR A 21 41.46 -26.22 -2.15
N ASP A 22 42.71 -25.87 -1.97
CA ASP A 22 43.30 -25.30 -0.74
C ASP A 22 42.60 -23.97 -0.40
N LEU A 23 41.87 -23.93 0.73
CA LEU A 23 41.07 -22.81 1.24
C LEU A 23 41.87 -21.94 2.25
N SER A 24 43.19 -21.82 2.06
CA SER A 24 44.01 -21.09 3.04
C SER A 24 44.23 -19.59 2.79
N ASP A 25 43.71 -19.01 1.67
CA ASP A 25 43.93 -17.58 1.34
C ASP A 25 42.62 -16.82 1.04
N ALA A 26 41.55 -17.01 1.81
CA ALA A 26 40.37 -16.18 1.73
C ALA A 26 40.39 -15.09 2.82
N ASP A 27 40.64 -13.86 2.39
CA ASP A 27 40.50 -12.64 3.16
C ASP A 27 39.07 -12.54 3.72
N PRO A 28 38.84 -12.37 5.04
CA PRO A 28 37.51 -12.33 5.63
C PRO A 28 36.69 -11.07 5.30
N SER A 29 37.21 -10.14 4.48
CA SER A 29 36.54 -8.90 4.13
C SER A 29 35.67 -8.95 2.86
N ASP A 30 35.69 -10.05 2.07
CA ASP A 30 35.02 -10.12 0.76
C ASP A 30 33.70 -10.93 0.72
N GLY A 31 33.22 -11.39 1.83
CA GLY A 31 32.07 -12.29 1.95
C GLY A 31 30.78 -11.67 2.43
N LEU A 32 30.27 -10.57 1.84
CA LEU A 32 28.86 -10.16 1.98
C LEU A 32 28.49 -9.06 0.95
N ARG A 33 28.71 -9.32 -0.31
CA ARG A 33 27.94 -8.62 -1.35
C ARG A 33 26.62 -9.36 -1.55
N LEU A 34 25.62 -8.98 -0.79
CA LEU A 34 24.21 -9.21 -1.09
C LEU A 34 23.92 -8.56 -2.46
N GLN A 35 23.92 -9.35 -3.51
CA GLN A 35 23.28 -8.99 -4.78
C GLN A 35 21.77 -8.97 -4.50
N GLY A 36 21.21 -7.76 -4.38
CA GLY A 36 19.79 -7.55 -4.13
C GLY A 36 19.52 -6.21 -3.45
N ALA A 37 20.40 -5.23 -3.65
CA ALA A 37 20.01 -3.84 -3.39
C ALA A 37 19.08 -3.42 -4.51
N ASP A 38 17.78 -3.41 -4.23
CA ASP A 38 16.77 -2.74 -5.00
C ASP A 38 17.30 -1.37 -5.41
N ALA A 39 17.34 -1.15 -6.72
CA ALA A 39 17.67 0.13 -7.29
C ALA A 39 16.68 1.16 -6.75
N VAL A 40 17.11 1.91 -5.74
CA VAL A 40 16.44 3.15 -5.34
C VAL A 40 16.32 3.97 -6.62
N PRO A 41 15.10 4.33 -7.07
CA PRO A 41 14.96 5.17 -8.25
C PRO A 41 15.77 6.44 -8.01
N PRO A 42 16.57 6.90 -8.99
CA PRO A 42 17.42 8.06 -8.81
C PRO A 42 16.53 9.23 -8.38
N PRO A 43 16.96 10.05 -7.39
CA PRO A 43 16.19 11.21 -6.98
C PRO A 43 15.90 12.03 -8.23
N PHE A 44 14.62 12.29 -8.46
CA PHE A 44 14.13 13.14 -9.55
C PHE A 44 15.04 14.37 -9.61
N ARG A 45 15.90 14.45 -10.63
CA ARG A 45 16.67 15.65 -10.93
C ARG A 45 15.66 16.73 -11.26
N ALA A 46 15.32 17.51 -10.24
CA ALA A 46 14.60 18.76 -10.44
C ALA A 46 15.40 19.55 -11.49
N THR A 47 14.78 19.70 -12.64
CA THR A 47 15.33 20.40 -13.80
C THR A 47 15.87 21.75 -13.33
N GLY A 48 17.10 22.07 -13.67
CA GLY A 48 17.86 23.27 -13.24
C GLY A 48 17.21 24.64 -13.56
N THR A 49 16.03 24.64 -14.16
CA THR A 49 15.18 25.82 -14.40
C THR A 49 14.48 26.29 -13.12
N LEU A 50 14.05 25.40 -12.22
CA LEU A 50 13.40 25.81 -10.97
C LEU A 50 14.39 26.43 -9.97
N SER A 51 15.65 25.97 -9.97
CA SER A 51 16.69 26.57 -9.11
C SER A 51 17.11 27.98 -9.57
N ARG A 52 17.07 28.26 -10.87
CA ARG A 52 17.34 29.60 -11.42
C ARG A 52 16.20 30.58 -11.17
N LEU A 53 14.94 30.15 -11.26
CA LEU A 53 13.77 30.97 -10.93
C LEU A 53 13.76 31.33 -9.44
N ASN A 54 14.09 30.43 -8.55
CA ASN A 54 14.09 30.69 -7.10
C ASN A 54 15.22 31.66 -6.68
N ARG A 55 16.38 31.62 -7.35
CA ARG A 55 17.46 32.59 -7.16
C ARG A 55 17.07 34.00 -7.63
N SER A 56 16.38 34.14 -8.76
CA SER A 56 15.97 35.44 -9.27
C SER A 56 14.90 36.10 -8.39
N VAL A 57 13.98 35.33 -7.83
CA VAL A 57 12.90 35.85 -6.95
C VAL A 57 13.43 36.25 -5.59
N SER A 58 14.40 35.53 -5.01
CA SER A 58 15.07 35.96 -3.77
C SER A 58 15.91 37.25 -3.95
N LEU A 59 16.53 37.40 -5.10
CA LEU A 59 17.30 38.58 -5.47
C LEU A 59 16.38 39.80 -5.68
N GLN A 60 15.21 39.61 -6.30
CA GLN A 60 14.19 40.65 -6.45
C GLN A 60 13.62 41.09 -5.09
N LEU A 61 13.39 40.15 -4.17
CA LEU A 61 12.93 40.46 -2.81
C LEU A 61 13.97 41.26 -2.03
N LEU A 62 15.24 40.88 -2.09
CA LEU A 62 16.35 41.58 -1.47
C LEU A 62 16.49 43.02 -2.01
N LEU A 63 16.40 43.17 -3.34
CA LEU A 63 16.50 44.47 -3.98
C LEU A 63 15.32 45.42 -3.60
N ALA A 64 14.10 44.88 -3.62
CA ALA A 64 12.90 45.62 -3.23
C ALA A 64 12.94 45.99 -1.74
N LEU A 65 13.45 45.16 -0.88
CA LEU A 65 13.62 45.38 0.55
C LEU A 65 14.67 46.45 0.84
N LEU A 66 15.77 46.45 0.08
CA LEU A 66 16.84 47.46 0.15
C LEU A 66 16.31 48.81 -0.32
N LEU A 67 15.53 48.86 -1.40
CA LEU A 67 14.92 50.08 -1.93
C LEU A 67 13.89 50.66 -0.93
N THR A 68 13.11 49.82 -0.28
CA THR A 68 12.15 50.20 0.75
C THR A 68 12.89 50.80 1.97
N GLY A 69 13.99 50.16 2.39
CA GLY A 69 14.82 50.64 3.51
C GLY A 69 15.48 51.99 3.21
N VAL A 70 16.05 52.16 2.02
CA VAL A 70 16.67 53.42 1.59
C VAL A 70 15.60 54.54 1.51
N GLY A 71 14.44 54.27 0.92
CA GLY A 71 13.35 55.23 0.83
C GLY A 71 12.83 55.67 2.19
N LEU A 72 12.78 54.75 3.17
CA LEU A 72 12.35 55.02 4.53
C LEU A 72 13.36 55.93 5.26
N VAL A 73 14.65 55.66 5.15
CA VAL A 73 15.74 56.44 5.73
C VAL A 73 15.84 57.82 5.10
N ALA A 74 15.61 57.90 3.79
CA ALA A 74 15.66 59.17 3.04
C ALA A 74 14.38 60.02 3.17
N HIS A 75 13.33 59.53 3.86
CA HIS A 75 12.03 60.18 4.01
C HIS A 75 11.36 60.57 2.66
N ILE A 76 11.55 59.78 1.61
CA ILE A 76 10.98 60.04 0.27
C ILE A 76 9.75 59.13 0.06
N PRO A 77 8.51 59.65 0.35
CA PRO A 77 7.30 58.82 0.24
C PRO A 77 7.01 58.30 -1.18
N LEU A 78 7.46 59.06 -2.18
CA LEU A 78 7.33 58.68 -3.60
C LEU A 78 8.16 57.44 -3.98
N LEU A 79 9.21 57.11 -3.23
CA LEU A 79 10.06 55.95 -3.42
C LEU A 79 9.66 54.79 -2.52
N THR A 80 9.24 55.07 -1.26
CA THR A 80 8.89 54.05 -0.28
C THR A 80 7.60 53.32 -0.62
N LEU A 81 6.55 54.04 -1.02
CA LEU A 81 5.23 53.45 -1.30
C LEU A 81 5.27 52.41 -2.46
N PRO A 82 5.84 52.73 -3.65
CA PRO A 82 5.92 51.72 -4.70
C PRO A 82 6.86 50.55 -4.36
N ALA A 83 7.98 50.83 -3.69
CA ALA A 83 8.91 49.80 -3.26
C ALA A 83 8.28 48.87 -2.22
N ALA A 84 7.54 49.39 -1.25
CA ALA A 84 6.79 48.61 -0.26
C ALA A 84 5.67 47.75 -0.91
N ALA A 85 4.94 48.34 -1.87
CA ALA A 85 3.91 47.63 -2.62
C ALA A 85 4.48 46.44 -3.43
N ILE A 86 5.63 46.66 -4.08
CA ILE A 86 6.34 45.56 -4.81
C ILE A 86 6.83 44.51 -3.85
N THR A 87 7.42 44.88 -2.71
CA THR A 87 7.88 43.94 -1.68
C THR A 87 6.71 43.10 -1.14
N LEU A 88 5.58 43.75 -0.86
CA LEU A 88 4.35 43.10 -0.41
C LEU A 88 3.81 42.12 -1.45
N ALA A 89 3.73 42.54 -2.72
CA ALA A 89 3.24 41.70 -3.82
C ALA A 89 4.12 40.48 -4.04
N VAL A 90 5.44 40.62 -4.02
CA VAL A 90 6.39 39.53 -4.20
C VAL A 90 6.39 38.60 -2.98
N ALA A 91 6.31 39.11 -1.76
CA ALA A 91 6.18 38.33 -0.53
C ALA A 91 4.87 37.53 -0.50
N LEU A 92 3.75 38.17 -0.86
CA LEU A 92 2.44 37.53 -0.92
C LEU A 92 2.41 36.41 -1.98
N ARG A 93 3.01 36.66 -3.15
CA ARG A 93 3.15 35.65 -4.22
C ARG A 93 3.98 34.42 -3.79
N GLN A 94 4.91 34.58 -2.84
CA GLN A 94 5.71 33.48 -2.31
C GLN A 94 5.02 32.75 -1.15
N LEU A 95 4.25 33.46 -0.33
CA LEU A 95 3.59 32.91 0.86
C LEU A 95 2.22 32.29 0.55
N LEU A 96 1.44 32.87 -0.36
CA LEU A 96 0.10 32.38 -0.69
C LEU A 96 0.08 30.94 -1.30
N PRO A 97 0.90 30.63 -2.31
CA PRO A 97 0.89 29.29 -2.90
C PRO A 97 1.31 28.18 -1.95
N PRO A 98 2.34 28.32 -1.11
CA PRO A 98 2.68 27.29 -0.13
C PRO A 98 1.67 27.18 1.01
N LEU A 99 1.03 28.28 1.44
CA LEU A 99 -0.08 28.25 2.38
C LEU A 99 -1.28 27.49 1.82
N TRP A 100 -1.63 27.74 0.55
CA TRP A 100 -2.70 27.01 -0.15
C TRP A 100 -2.36 25.54 -0.38
N ARG A 101 -1.09 25.24 -0.69
CA ARG A 101 -0.59 23.85 -0.84
C ARG A 101 -0.41 23.13 0.50
N GLN A 102 -0.19 23.83 1.61
CA GLN A 102 -0.15 23.24 2.95
C GLN A 102 -1.52 22.79 3.44
N LEU A 103 -2.60 23.40 2.93
CA LEU A 103 -3.96 22.91 3.12
C LEU A 103 -4.24 21.65 2.27
N THR A 104 -3.45 21.36 1.23
CA THR A 104 -3.72 20.30 0.26
C THR A 104 -2.60 19.27 0.05
N GLN A 105 -1.30 19.55 0.27
CA GLN A 105 -0.21 18.55 0.13
C GLN A 105 1.16 19.01 0.66
N ARG A 106 1.95 18.03 1.10
CA ARG A 106 3.35 17.98 1.59
C ARG A 106 4.32 19.09 1.14
N ILE A 107 5.06 19.52 2.13
CA ILE A 107 6.12 20.55 2.13
C ILE A 107 7.35 20.06 1.39
N ASP A 108 7.83 20.85 0.41
CA ASP A 108 9.16 20.74 -0.15
C ASP A 108 10.02 21.99 0.16
N ASP A 109 11.29 21.72 0.39
CA ASP A 109 12.30 22.45 1.08
C ASP A 109 12.81 23.74 0.41
N ALA A 110 12.55 24.91 1.03
CA ALA A 110 13.45 26.07 1.01
C ALA A 110 13.16 26.97 2.22
N PRO A 111 13.69 26.67 3.41
CA PRO A 111 13.42 27.43 4.63
C PRO A 111 13.89 28.89 4.55
N THR A 112 14.98 29.17 3.85
CA THR A 112 15.56 30.51 3.72
C THR A 112 14.68 31.48 2.93
N ALA A 113 14.06 31.06 1.84
CA ALA A 113 13.17 31.91 1.05
C ALA A 113 11.89 32.28 1.82
N ARG A 114 11.40 31.41 2.69
CA ARG A 114 10.22 31.67 3.54
C ARG A 114 10.52 32.65 4.65
N VAL A 115 11.67 32.53 5.32
CA VAL A 115 12.11 33.49 6.34
C VAL A 115 12.26 34.89 5.73
N LEU A 116 12.88 34.95 4.53
CA LEU A 116 13.02 36.22 3.81
C LEU A 116 11.66 36.83 3.43
N ALA A 117 10.70 36.00 2.99
CA ALA A 117 9.36 36.45 2.64
C ALA A 117 8.58 36.97 3.85
N VAL A 118 8.69 36.32 5.01
CA VAL A 118 8.09 36.80 6.27
C VAL A 118 8.72 38.11 6.73
N VAL A 119 10.06 38.21 6.70
CA VAL A 119 10.76 39.44 7.04
C VAL A 119 10.37 40.58 6.08
N GLY A 120 10.30 40.29 4.77
CA GLY A 120 9.85 41.26 3.78
C GLY A 120 8.41 41.73 4.00
N LEU A 121 7.50 40.82 4.34
CA LEU A 121 6.11 41.13 4.66
C LEU A 121 6.01 42.06 5.88
N VAL A 122 6.72 41.76 6.96
CA VAL A 122 6.71 42.53 8.19
C VAL A 122 7.27 43.94 7.94
N LEU A 123 8.41 44.04 7.24
CA LEU A 123 9.02 45.31 6.90
C LEU A 123 8.15 46.14 5.95
N ALA A 124 7.53 45.53 4.95
CA ALA A 124 6.59 46.24 4.07
C ALA A 124 5.34 46.72 4.81
N ALA A 125 4.79 45.89 5.72
CA ALA A 125 3.64 46.24 6.52
C ALA A 125 3.92 47.41 7.49
N LEU A 126 5.15 47.50 8.02
CA LEU A 126 5.58 48.63 8.89
C LEU A 126 5.94 49.89 8.10
N SER A 127 6.50 49.76 6.90
CA SER A 127 6.92 50.91 6.10
C SER A 127 5.76 51.72 5.54
N ILE A 128 4.60 51.07 5.24
CA ILE A 128 3.41 51.76 4.74
C ILE A 128 2.85 52.76 5.75
N PRO A 129 2.54 52.42 7.01
CA PRO A 129 2.05 53.40 7.98
C PRO A 129 3.07 54.48 8.33
N VAL A 130 4.38 54.15 8.32
CA VAL A 130 5.44 55.15 8.53
C VAL A 130 5.46 56.19 7.39
N SER A 131 5.37 55.73 6.13
CA SER A 131 5.38 56.64 4.97
C SER A 131 4.09 57.45 4.81
N LEU A 132 2.97 56.96 5.37
CA LEU A 132 1.69 57.68 5.41
C LEU A 132 1.60 58.70 6.58
N GLY A 133 2.67 58.87 7.39
CA GLY A 133 2.68 59.80 8.50
C GLY A 133 1.83 59.38 9.71
N TRP A 134 1.42 58.11 9.81
CA TRP A 134 0.65 57.60 10.96
C TRP A 134 1.43 57.71 12.27
N PHE A 135 2.76 57.78 12.19
CA PHE A 135 3.65 57.98 13.35
C PHE A 135 4.00 59.46 13.64
N ASP A 136 3.57 60.40 12.80
CA ASP A 136 3.83 61.83 13.02
C ASP A 136 3.32 62.33 14.38
N PRO A 137 2.15 61.90 14.89
CA PRO A 137 1.72 62.30 16.25
C PRO A 137 2.67 61.83 17.35
N PHE A 138 3.30 60.61 17.14
CA PHE A 138 4.29 60.08 18.09
C PHE A 138 5.62 60.84 18.01
N LEU A 139 6.02 61.27 16.81
CA LEU A 139 7.20 62.13 16.61
C LEU A 139 7.01 63.52 17.21
N ASP A 140 5.81 64.07 17.15
CA ASP A 140 5.48 65.33 17.78
C ASP A 140 5.51 65.25 19.32
N ILE A 141 5.04 64.16 19.89
CA ILE A 141 5.17 63.84 21.34
C ILE A 141 6.67 63.78 21.72
N TYR A 142 7.52 63.25 20.88
CA TYR A 142 8.97 63.17 21.08
C TYR A 142 9.59 64.56 20.99
N ARG A 143 9.16 65.44 20.04
CA ARG A 143 9.64 66.80 19.86
C ARG A 143 9.21 67.76 21.00
N THR A 144 8.05 67.52 21.62
CA THR A 144 7.54 68.23 22.73
C THR A 144 8.17 67.87 24.08
N ALA A 145 9.14 66.96 24.07
CA ALA A 145 9.89 66.46 25.23
C ALA A 145 9.02 65.86 26.37
N ASN A 146 7.86 65.32 26.06
CA ASN A 146 7.01 64.63 27.05
C ASN A 146 7.47 63.19 27.25
N TRP A 147 8.58 63.02 27.98
CA TRP A 147 9.26 61.76 28.23
C TRP A 147 8.42 60.75 28.99
N GLU A 148 7.47 61.17 29.78
CA GLU A 148 6.58 60.35 30.57
C GLU A 148 5.58 59.66 29.65
N ALA A 149 5.03 60.36 28.68
CA ALA A 149 4.14 59.77 27.65
C ALA A 149 4.90 58.82 26.70
N ILE A 150 6.15 59.16 26.34
CA ILE A 150 6.99 58.27 25.50
C ILE A 150 7.34 56.99 26.26
N GLY A 151 7.64 57.05 27.54
CA GLY A 151 7.91 55.88 28.37
C GLY A 151 6.72 54.93 28.44
N ALA A 152 5.52 55.44 28.71
CA ALA A 152 4.30 54.64 28.81
C ALA A 152 3.91 53.98 27.47
N ILE A 153 4.04 54.68 26.34
CA ILE A 153 3.80 54.12 25.01
C ILE A 153 4.87 53.06 24.67
N GLY A 154 6.15 53.35 24.96
CA GLY A 154 7.26 52.43 24.72
C GLY A 154 7.10 51.12 25.48
N GLU A 155 6.74 51.19 26.74
CA GLU A 155 6.51 50.03 27.58
C GLU A 155 5.34 49.16 27.05
N GLY A 156 4.23 49.81 26.66
CA GLY A 156 3.07 49.15 26.09
C GLY A 156 3.36 48.48 24.75
N VAL A 157 4.09 49.14 23.85
CA VAL A 157 4.44 48.60 22.52
C VAL A 157 5.46 47.46 22.64
N ILE A 158 6.50 47.64 23.43
CA ILE A 158 7.54 46.61 23.64
C ILE A 158 6.92 45.40 24.32
N GLY A 159 6.05 45.59 25.32
CA GLY A 159 5.33 44.49 25.97
C GLY A 159 4.42 43.72 25.00
N ALA A 160 3.64 44.44 24.17
CA ALA A 160 2.77 43.80 23.18
C ALA A 160 3.55 43.04 22.11
N VAL A 161 4.64 43.61 21.58
CA VAL A 161 5.52 42.93 20.61
C VAL A 161 6.19 41.71 21.24
N GLY A 162 6.65 41.82 22.48
CA GLY A 162 7.22 40.72 23.24
C GLY A 162 6.22 39.57 23.41
N GLN A 163 4.99 39.87 23.79
CA GLN A 163 3.92 38.85 23.92
C GLN A 163 3.60 38.19 22.59
N ILE A 164 3.51 38.91 21.49
CA ILE A 164 3.28 38.39 20.14
C ILE A 164 4.42 37.45 19.74
N LEU A 165 5.68 37.85 19.99
CA LEU A 165 6.85 37.01 19.69
C LEU A 165 6.83 35.69 20.49
N VAL A 166 6.55 35.79 21.79
CA VAL A 166 6.43 34.58 22.64
C VAL A 166 5.30 33.66 22.14
N ALA A 167 4.15 34.24 21.80
CA ALA A 167 3.03 33.47 21.24
C ALA A 167 3.38 32.80 19.92
N LEU A 168 4.10 33.49 19.03
CA LEU A 168 4.56 32.92 17.76
C LEU A 168 5.58 31.77 17.96
N VAL A 169 6.52 31.94 18.89
CA VAL A 169 7.48 30.90 19.23
C VAL A 169 6.76 29.70 19.86
N ALA A 170 5.83 29.92 20.78
CA ALA A 170 5.02 28.84 21.38
C ALA A 170 4.21 28.08 20.33
N LEU A 171 3.59 28.81 19.37
CA LEU A 171 2.86 28.21 18.25
C LEU A 171 3.78 27.37 17.35
N ALA A 172 4.97 27.87 17.05
CA ALA A 172 5.95 27.15 16.23
C ALA A 172 6.46 25.88 16.93
N ILE A 173 6.67 25.92 18.24
CA ILE A 173 7.04 24.75 19.05
C ILE A 173 5.90 23.73 19.07
N ALA A 174 4.67 24.18 19.35
CA ALA A 174 3.48 23.31 19.36
C ALA A 174 3.27 22.61 18.00
N TRP A 175 3.41 23.36 16.90
CA TRP A 175 3.33 22.78 15.55
C TRP A 175 4.41 21.72 15.33
N ARG A 176 5.64 22.00 15.74
CA ARG A 176 6.75 21.06 15.61
C ARG A 176 6.52 19.79 16.43
N GLN A 177 5.96 19.92 17.64
CA GLN A 177 5.59 18.77 18.48
C GLN A 177 4.55 17.89 17.79
N VAL A 178 3.45 18.49 17.29
CA VAL A 178 2.40 17.74 16.57
C VAL A 178 2.97 16.97 15.37
N MET A 179 3.87 17.59 14.60
CA MET A 179 4.52 16.93 13.46
C MET A 179 5.42 15.77 13.88
N VAL A 180 6.15 15.91 14.98
CA VAL A 180 6.99 14.84 15.53
C VAL A 180 6.13 13.70 16.07
N ASP A 181 5.07 14.03 16.82
CA ASP A 181 4.16 13.04 17.40
C ASP A 181 3.45 12.22 16.32
N GLN A 182 3.01 12.86 15.23
CA GLN A 182 2.42 12.14 14.10
C GLN A 182 3.40 11.15 13.44
N ARG A 183 4.67 11.55 13.30
CA ARG A 183 5.72 10.66 12.75
C ARG A 183 6.02 9.49 13.69
N LEU A 184 6.14 9.77 14.98
CA LEU A 184 6.40 8.74 16.01
C LEU A 184 5.23 7.75 16.08
N THR A 185 4.00 8.24 16.11
CA THR A 185 2.81 7.38 16.11
C THR A 185 2.76 6.47 14.88
N GLY A 186 3.07 7.01 13.68
CA GLY A 186 3.14 6.23 12.45
C GLY A 186 4.24 5.15 12.49
N GLN A 187 5.42 5.46 13.04
CA GLN A 187 6.49 4.47 13.22
C GLN A 187 6.13 3.42 14.26
N GLN A 188 5.57 3.85 15.39
CA GLN A 188 5.16 2.94 16.46
C GLN A 188 4.08 1.97 15.99
N ASN A 189 3.11 2.43 15.19
CA ASN A 189 2.11 1.57 14.59
C ASN A 189 2.72 0.51 13.67
N ARG A 190 3.69 0.87 12.83
CA ARG A 190 4.42 -0.09 11.98
C ARG A 190 5.21 -1.12 12.79
N ILE A 191 5.86 -0.70 13.87
CA ILE A 191 6.59 -1.61 14.76
C ILE A 191 5.62 -2.58 15.44
N THR A 192 4.51 -2.07 15.97
CA THR A 192 3.48 -2.91 16.60
C THR A 192 2.90 -3.92 15.63
N GLN A 193 2.61 -3.51 14.39
CA GLN A 193 2.12 -4.43 13.36
C GLN A 193 3.18 -5.49 12.99
N ALA A 194 4.45 -5.11 12.86
CA ALA A 194 5.53 -6.06 12.60
C ALA A 194 5.66 -7.08 13.73
N GLN A 195 5.61 -6.63 15.00
CA GLN A 195 5.63 -7.51 16.16
C GLN A 195 4.42 -8.44 16.22
N THR A 196 3.23 -7.94 15.86
CA THR A 196 2.01 -8.76 15.79
C THR A 196 2.15 -9.88 14.74
N ILE A 197 2.68 -9.55 13.56
CA ILE A 197 2.94 -10.54 12.49
C ILE A 197 3.99 -11.54 12.93
N ASP A 198 5.09 -11.08 13.51
CA ASP A 198 6.18 -11.93 13.97
C ASP A 198 5.71 -12.90 15.07
N SER A 199 4.99 -12.40 16.07
CA SER A 199 4.37 -13.20 17.12
C SER A 199 3.37 -14.23 16.56
N PHE A 200 2.60 -13.87 15.52
CA PHE A 200 1.71 -14.81 14.84
C PHE A 200 2.50 -15.91 14.14
N ILE A 201 3.51 -15.55 13.34
CA ILE A 201 4.35 -16.51 12.62
C ILE A 201 5.03 -17.47 13.60
N HIS A 202 5.59 -16.93 14.67
CA HIS A 202 6.23 -17.74 15.71
C HIS A 202 5.26 -18.72 16.38
N GLY A 203 4.08 -18.22 16.81
CA GLY A 203 3.09 -19.05 17.46
C GLY A 203 2.47 -20.12 16.52
N ILE A 204 2.36 -19.85 15.21
CA ILE A 204 1.97 -20.90 14.24
C ILE A 204 3.10 -21.90 14.06
N SER A 205 4.36 -21.44 13.97
CA SER A 205 5.52 -22.34 13.81
C SER A 205 5.69 -23.28 15.01
N GLU A 206 5.47 -22.81 16.21
CA GLU A 206 5.46 -23.64 17.42
C GLU A 206 4.40 -24.73 17.34
N MET A 207 3.16 -24.36 16.96
CA MET A 207 2.05 -25.34 16.83
C MET A 207 2.25 -26.36 15.71
N ILE A 208 3.06 -26.05 14.68
CA ILE A 208 3.37 -27.00 13.59
C ILE A 208 4.37 -28.07 14.04
N ILE A 209 5.29 -27.72 14.94
CA ILE A 209 6.41 -28.55 15.38
C ILE A 209 6.26 -28.83 16.89
N ASP A 210 5.08 -29.27 17.31
CA ASP A 210 4.92 -29.71 18.69
C ASP A 210 5.50 -31.13 18.87
N GLU A 211 6.03 -31.42 20.07
CA GLU A 211 6.60 -32.73 20.40
C GLU A 211 5.56 -33.86 20.34
N GLU A 212 4.26 -33.54 20.50
CA GLU A 212 3.16 -34.50 20.53
C GLU A 212 2.52 -34.79 19.16
N GLY A 213 2.89 -34.01 18.10
CA GLY A 213 2.35 -34.20 16.75
C GLY A 213 2.38 -32.93 15.91
N LEU A 214 1.82 -33.01 14.70
CA LEU A 214 1.75 -31.89 13.76
C LEU A 214 0.38 -31.19 13.89
N LEU A 215 0.34 -29.90 13.61
CA LEU A 215 -0.87 -29.06 13.66
C LEU A 215 -2.05 -29.67 12.90
N GLU A 216 -1.78 -30.37 11.78
CA GLU A 216 -2.81 -31.04 10.98
C GLU A 216 -3.46 -32.26 11.66
N ASP A 217 -2.83 -32.81 12.66
CA ASP A 217 -3.35 -33.98 13.37
C ASP A 217 -4.35 -33.60 14.47
N TRP A 218 -4.33 -32.35 14.95
CA TRP A 218 -5.10 -31.89 16.08
C TRP A 218 -6.19 -30.87 15.68
N PRO A 219 -7.48 -31.26 15.68
CA PRO A 219 -8.56 -30.38 15.28
C PRO A 219 -8.69 -29.10 16.14
N LEU A 220 -8.39 -29.19 17.44
CA LEU A 220 -8.48 -28.06 18.37
C LEU A 220 -7.40 -27.01 18.08
N GLU A 221 -6.18 -27.44 17.83
CA GLU A 221 -5.05 -26.56 17.49
C GLU A 221 -5.26 -25.86 16.16
N ARG A 222 -5.81 -26.57 15.18
CA ARG A 222 -6.24 -25.97 13.92
C ARG A 222 -7.26 -24.86 14.13
N MET A 223 -8.28 -25.09 14.98
CA MET A 223 -9.27 -24.07 15.31
C MET A 223 -8.63 -22.87 16.02
N LEU A 224 -7.66 -23.10 16.90
CA LEU A 224 -6.90 -22.04 17.56
C LEU A 224 -6.04 -21.25 16.56
N ALA A 225 -5.39 -21.92 15.62
CA ALA A 225 -4.61 -21.28 14.55
C ALA A 225 -5.51 -20.42 13.65
N GLU A 226 -6.69 -20.93 13.26
CA GLU A 226 -7.70 -20.18 12.49
C GLU A 226 -8.22 -18.97 13.28
N GLY A 227 -8.49 -19.12 14.58
CA GLY A 227 -8.90 -18.02 15.46
C GLY A 227 -7.83 -16.94 15.60
N ARG A 228 -6.57 -17.34 15.79
CA ARG A 228 -5.41 -16.40 15.79
C ARG A 228 -5.27 -15.68 14.46
N LEU A 229 -5.43 -16.39 13.36
CA LEU A 229 -5.39 -15.80 12.02
C LEU A 229 -6.48 -14.73 11.86
N ALA A 230 -7.71 -15.03 12.26
CA ALA A 230 -8.82 -14.08 12.19
C ALA A 230 -8.53 -12.80 13.00
N ALA A 231 -7.98 -12.94 14.22
CA ALA A 231 -7.63 -11.82 15.08
C ALA A 231 -6.52 -10.96 14.42
N VAL A 232 -5.47 -11.58 13.89
CA VAL A 232 -4.36 -10.86 13.25
C VAL A 232 -4.83 -10.15 11.99
N ILE A 233 -5.57 -10.82 11.10
CA ILE A 233 -6.10 -10.21 9.86
C ILE A 233 -6.97 -8.97 10.15
N SER A 234 -7.70 -8.95 11.28
CA SER A 234 -8.50 -7.79 11.66
C SER A 234 -7.67 -6.61 12.19
N SER A 235 -6.45 -6.84 12.69
CA SER A 235 -5.64 -5.84 13.40
C SER A 235 -4.53 -5.21 12.56
N ILE A 236 -4.13 -5.83 11.44
CA ILE A 236 -3.01 -5.39 10.59
C ILE A 236 -3.49 -4.70 9.31
N ASP A 237 -2.61 -3.92 8.70
CA ASP A 237 -2.85 -3.25 7.43
C ASP A 237 -2.82 -4.22 6.22
N ARG A 238 -3.10 -3.70 5.02
CA ARG A 238 -3.16 -4.49 3.77
C ARG A 238 -1.88 -5.27 3.51
N GLU A 239 -0.74 -4.60 3.63
CA GLU A 239 0.56 -5.23 3.37
C GLU A 239 0.88 -6.30 4.41
N GLY A 240 0.53 -6.07 5.68
CA GLY A 240 0.64 -7.06 6.74
C GLY A 240 -0.20 -8.30 6.45
N LYS A 241 -1.45 -8.12 6.00
CA LYS A 241 -2.34 -9.22 5.60
C LYS A 241 -1.72 -10.06 4.48
N ALA A 242 -1.24 -9.39 3.41
CA ALA A 242 -0.58 -10.07 2.31
C ALA A 242 0.66 -10.86 2.76
N ARG A 243 1.45 -10.30 3.69
CA ARG A 243 2.63 -10.98 4.25
C ARG A 243 2.26 -12.23 5.03
N VAL A 244 1.22 -12.16 5.86
CA VAL A 244 0.71 -13.33 6.60
C VAL A 244 0.19 -14.40 5.64
N LEU A 245 -0.60 -14.01 4.64
CA LEU A 245 -1.14 -14.96 3.65
C LEU A 245 -0.03 -15.62 2.81
N ARG A 246 0.99 -14.85 2.41
CA ARG A 246 2.16 -15.42 1.72
C ARG A 246 2.92 -16.40 2.59
N PHE A 247 3.15 -16.10 3.87
CA PHE A 247 3.76 -17.03 4.81
C PHE A 247 2.98 -18.34 4.88
N LEU A 248 1.68 -18.28 5.12
CA LEU A 248 0.83 -19.47 5.22
C LEU A 248 0.82 -20.29 3.91
N SER A 249 0.80 -19.62 2.75
CA SER A 249 0.83 -20.27 1.45
C SER A 249 2.18 -20.95 1.17
N HIS A 250 3.31 -20.26 1.44
CA HIS A 250 4.64 -20.84 1.28
C HIS A 250 4.89 -22.02 2.22
N ALA A 251 4.37 -21.95 3.45
CA ALA A 251 4.40 -23.06 4.40
C ALA A 251 3.41 -24.19 4.04
N ARG A 252 2.71 -24.09 2.90
CA ARG A 252 1.69 -25.04 2.41
C ARG A 252 0.52 -25.27 3.38
N LEU A 253 0.30 -24.37 4.34
CA LEU A 253 -0.77 -24.49 5.31
C LEU A 253 -2.15 -24.19 4.72
N LEU A 254 -2.20 -23.46 3.61
CA LEU A 254 -3.44 -23.17 2.86
C LEU A 254 -3.72 -24.19 1.74
N THR A 255 -2.73 -25.01 1.37
CA THR A 255 -2.87 -25.97 0.29
C THR A 255 -3.67 -27.19 0.74
N PRO A 256 -4.67 -27.65 -0.02
CA PRO A 256 -5.39 -28.87 0.30
C PRO A 256 -4.46 -30.09 0.25
N LEU A 257 -4.42 -30.86 1.33
CA LEU A 257 -3.61 -32.06 1.49
C LEU A 257 -4.47 -33.30 1.45
N LEU A 258 -3.97 -34.38 0.78
CA LEU A 258 -4.57 -35.70 0.84
C LEU A 258 -4.42 -36.23 2.27
N ARG A 259 -5.53 -36.72 2.84
CA ARG A 259 -5.55 -37.29 4.18
C ARG A 259 -5.94 -38.75 4.16
N ASP A 260 -5.37 -39.52 5.06
CA ASP A 260 -5.82 -40.89 5.28
C ASP A 260 -7.27 -40.91 5.79
N GLN A 261 -8.04 -41.87 5.36
CA GLN A 261 -9.45 -41.98 5.75
C GLN A 261 -9.66 -42.52 7.19
N ARG A 262 -8.59 -43.02 7.82
CA ARG A 262 -8.66 -43.65 9.12
C ARG A 262 -8.35 -42.68 10.27
N LEU A 263 -7.26 -41.95 10.16
CA LEU A 263 -6.75 -41.07 11.22
C LEU A 263 -6.86 -39.58 10.85
N GLY A 264 -7.19 -39.25 9.58
CA GLY A 264 -7.24 -37.90 9.09
C GLY A 264 -5.88 -37.23 8.92
N ARG A 265 -4.78 -37.99 8.99
CA ARG A 265 -3.42 -37.47 8.85
C ARG A 265 -3.08 -37.16 7.40
N ALA A 266 -2.28 -36.13 7.18
CA ALA A 266 -1.79 -35.82 5.85
C ALA A 266 -0.83 -36.92 5.35
N ILE A 267 -1.02 -37.35 4.09
CA ILE A 267 -0.22 -38.41 3.45
C ILE A 267 1.04 -37.78 2.85
N LEU A 268 2.19 -38.44 3.05
CA LEU A 268 3.45 -38.08 2.44
C LEU A 268 3.64 -38.80 1.08
N ASP A 269 4.27 -38.12 0.12
CA ASP A 269 4.52 -38.59 -1.25
C ASP A 269 5.68 -39.62 -1.35
N GLY A 270 6.27 -40.03 -0.23
CA GLY A 270 7.45 -40.88 -0.17
C GLY A 270 8.79 -40.16 -0.31
N HIS A 271 8.80 -38.90 -0.61
CA HIS A 271 9.99 -38.01 -0.67
C HIS A 271 10.07 -37.04 0.52
N GLY A 272 9.20 -37.20 1.51
CA GLY A 272 9.13 -36.34 2.69
C GLY A 272 8.28 -35.08 2.52
N ASN A 273 7.58 -34.91 1.37
CA ASN A 273 6.63 -33.84 1.18
C ASN A 273 5.20 -34.35 1.35
N TYR A 274 4.27 -33.47 1.68
CA TYR A 274 2.86 -33.79 1.72
C TYR A 274 2.29 -33.97 0.32
N GLU A 275 1.45 -34.99 0.15
CA GLU A 275 0.70 -35.20 -1.07
C GLU A 275 -0.44 -34.20 -1.19
N ILE A 276 -0.46 -33.47 -2.31
CA ILE A 276 -1.43 -32.40 -2.56
C ILE A 276 -2.64 -32.98 -3.27
N ASP A 277 -3.82 -32.88 -2.66
CA ASP A 277 -5.09 -33.18 -3.30
C ASP A 277 -5.93 -31.93 -3.47
N ARG A 278 -5.90 -31.34 -4.64
CA ARG A 278 -6.63 -30.11 -4.94
C ARG A 278 -8.14 -30.27 -5.03
N PHE A 279 -8.63 -31.50 -5.02
CA PHE A 279 -10.06 -31.81 -5.21
C PHE A 279 -10.73 -32.25 -3.93
N ASN A 280 -10.16 -33.23 -3.25
CA ASN A 280 -10.73 -33.83 -2.04
C ASN A 280 -9.91 -33.50 -0.78
N GLY A 281 -8.76 -32.86 -0.96
CA GLY A 281 -7.86 -32.51 0.12
C GLY A 281 -8.44 -31.46 1.07
N VAL A 282 -7.87 -31.42 2.25
CA VAL A 282 -8.24 -30.46 3.31
C VAL A 282 -7.01 -29.63 3.67
N PRO A 283 -7.07 -28.30 3.58
CA PRO A 283 -5.95 -27.47 4.02
C PRO A 283 -5.74 -27.60 5.53
N VAL A 284 -4.51 -27.38 5.99
CA VAL A 284 -4.17 -27.38 7.42
C VAL A 284 -4.90 -26.23 8.12
N ILE A 285 -4.83 -25.03 7.55
CA ILE A 285 -5.55 -23.84 8.03
C ILE A 285 -6.57 -23.46 6.96
N ARG A 286 -7.83 -23.34 7.36
CA ARG A 286 -8.91 -22.94 6.47
C ARG A 286 -9.14 -21.43 6.59
N LEU A 287 -9.17 -20.76 5.45
CA LEU A 287 -9.47 -19.33 5.43
C LEU A 287 -10.95 -19.01 5.72
N HIS A 288 -11.85 -19.98 5.45
CA HIS A 288 -13.30 -19.82 5.68
C HIS A 288 -13.78 -18.41 5.29
N ARG A 289 -14.42 -17.70 6.24
CA ARG A 289 -14.95 -16.34 6.08
C ARG A 289 -14.00 -15.25 6.62
N ILE A 290 -12.77 -15.61 7.01
CA ILE A 290 -11.79 -14.70 7.65
C ILE A 290 -11.46 -13.52 6.73
N LEU A 291 -11.42 -13.78 5.41
CA LEU A 291 -11.08 -12.77 4.41
C LEU A 291 -12.28 -12.04 3.82
N ARG A 292 -13.52 -12.40 4.18
CA ARG A 292 -14.70 -11.80 3.58
C ARG A 292 -14.75 -10.28 3.80
N GLY A 293 -14.88 -9.52 2.69
CA GLY A 293 -14.92 -8.06 2.71
C GLY A 293 -13.60 -7.38 3.08
N VAL A 294 -12.49 -8.12 3.08
CA VAL A 294 -11.17 -7.58 3.44
C VAL A 294 -10.60 -6.74 2.29
N ASP A 295 -9.98 -5.61 2.65
CA ASP A 295 -9.21 -4.77 1.74
C ASP A 295 -7.77 -5.31 1.62
N LEU A 296 -7.41 -5.74 0.41
CA LEU A 296 -6.07 -6.20 0.02
C LEU A 296 -5.52 -5.38 -1.17
N ALA A 297 -6.14 -4.25 -1.51
CA ALA A 297 -5.82 -3.48 -2.70
C ALA A 297 -4.34 -3.12 -2.82
N GLY A 298 -3.76 -3.35 -4.00
CA GLY A 298 -2.39 -3.01 -4.35
C GLY A 298 -1.31 -3.89 -3.72
N THR A 299 -1.68 -5.03 -3.13
CA THR A 299 -0.73 -5.94 -2.47
C THR A 299 -0.23 -7.04 -3.41
N ASP A 300 0.91 -7.64 -3.03
CA ASP A 300 1.50 -8.80 -3.71
C ASP A 300 0.94 -10.10 -3.12
N LEU A 301 0.12 -10.79 -3.91
CA LEU A 301 -0.57 -12.04 -3.57
C LEU A 301 -0.20 -13.18 -4.53
N ARG A 302 0.98 -13.12 -5.12
CA ARG A 302 1.44 -14.13 -6.09
C ARG A 302 1.53 -15.51 -5.47
N GLY A 303 1.02 -16.50 -6.22
CA GLY A 303 1.10 -17.92 -5.86
C GLY A 303 0.36 -18.27 -4.57
N ILE A 304 -0.52 -17.42 -4.07
CA ILE A 304 -1.30 -17.73 -2.87
C ILE A 304 -2.39 -18.75 -3.22
N ASP A 305 -2.55 -19.73 -2.34
CA ASP A 305 -3.60 -20.73 -2.44
C ASP A 305 -4.86 -20.25 -1.70
N PHE A 306 -5.84 -19.78 -2.46
CA PHE A 306 -7.16 -19.38 -1.96
C PHE A 306 -8.23 -20.45 -2.21
N ASN A 307 -7.83 -21.70 -2.47
CA ASN A 307 -8.77 -22.75 -2.78
C ASN A 307 -9.88 -22.86 -1.72
N GLY A 308 -11.14 -22.77 -2.17
CA GLY A 308 -12.31 -22.87 -1.31
C GLY A 308 -12.50 -21.73 -0.29
N ALA A 309 -11.72 -20.65 -0.35
CA ALA A 309 -11.86 -19.50 0.56
C ALA A 309 -13.10 -18.66 0.23
N ASP A 310 -13.75 -18.10 1.26
CA ASP A 310 -14.81 -17.09 1.07
C ASP A 310 -14.18 -15.69 1.00
N LEU A 311 -14.00 -15.21 -0.22
CA LEU A 311 -13.43 -13.93 -0.60
C LEU A 311 -14.53 -12.91 -1.03
N ALA A 312 -15.79 -13.19 -0.70
CA ALA A 312 -16.90 -12.36 -1.15
C ALA A 312 -16.74 -10.91 -0.66
N GLY A 313 -16.88 -9.96 -1.60
CA GLY A 313 -16.75 -8.53 -1.31
C GLY A 313 -15.35 -8.03 -1.00
N CYS A 314 -14.30 -8.83 -1.21
CA CYS A 314 -12.92 -8.39 -1.03
C CYS A 314 -12.51 -7.35 -2.07
N ASP A 315 -11.61 -6.44 -1.68
CA ASP A 315 -10.96 -5.52 -2.61
C ASP A 315 -9.56 -6.03 -2.98
N PHE A 316 -9.45 -6.54 -4.21
CA PHE A 316 -8.21 -6.96 -4.85
C PHE A 316 -7.76 -5.96 -5.94
N SER A 317 -8.26 -4.74 -5.92
CA SER A 317 -7.90 -3.77 -6.95
C SER A 317 -6.39 -3.55 -7.00
N ARG A 318 -5.84 -3.63 -8.21
CA ARG A 318 -4.40 -3.49 -8.49
C ARG A 318 -3.48 -4.48 -7.75
N CYS A 319 -4.02 -5.59 -7.25
CA CYS A 319 -3.21 -6.67 -6.68
C CYS A 319 -2.42 -7.41 -7.76
N ASP A 320 -1.29 -7.95 -7.36
CA ASP A 320 -0.55 -8.94 -8.12
C ASP A 320 -1.03 -10.34 -7.70
N LEU A 321 -1.91 -10.95 -8.50
CA LEU A 321 -2.50 -12.27 -8.28
C LEU A 321 -1.91 -13.33 -9.23
N ARG A 322 -0.72 -13.10 -9.75
CA ARG A 322 -0.07 -14.06 -10.64
C ARG A 322 0.10 -15.41 -9.97
N ASP A 323 -0.22 -16.47 -10.72
CA ASP A 323 -0.14 -17.85 -10.27
C ASP A 323 -0.96 -18.16 -9.00
N ALA A 324 -1.86 -17.27 -8.58
CA ALA A 324 -2.75 -17.51 -7.44
C ALA A 324 -3.80 -18.57 -7.78
N ASN A 325 -4.09 -19.47 -6.82
CA ASN A 325 -5.14 -20.46 -6.96
C ASN A 325 -6.45 -19.97 -6.36
N LEU A 326 -7.38 -19.59 -7.19
CA LEU A 326 -8.72 -19.11 -6.84
C LEU A 326 -9.80 -20.18 -7.08
N ALA A 327 -9.43 -21.40 -7.48
CA ALA A 327 -10.38 -22.47 -7.76
C ALA A 327 -11.22 -22.80 -6.53
N GLY A 328 -12.53 -22.93 -6.72
CA GLY A 328 -13.48 -23.19 -5.63
C GLY A 328 -13.70 -22.00 -4.67
N ALA A 329 -13.00 -20.89 -4.82
CA ALA A 329 -13.18 -19.71 -3.98
C ALA A 329 -14.50 -19.00 -4.28
N ASN A 330 -15.06 -18.33 -3.28
CA ASN A 330 -16.21 -17.46 -3.46
C ASN A 330 -15.75 -16.00 -3.61
N LEU A 331 -15.74 -15.49 -4.84
CA LEU A 331 -15.37 -14.12 -5.19
C LEU A 331 -16.59 -13.19 -5.40
N ALA A 332 -17.79 -13.62 -5.01
CA ALA A 332 -19.00 -12.86 -5.28
C ALA A 332 -18.90 -11.41 -4.78
N GLY A 333 -19.12 -10.45 -5.67
CA GLY A 333 -19.08 -9.02 -5.35
C GLY A 333 -17.69 -8.45 -5.07
N SER A 334 -16.60 -9.20 -5.30
CA SER A 334 -15.25 -8.71 -5.11
C SER A 334 -14.80 -7.75 -6.23
N ASN A 335 -13.81 -6.91 -5.91
CA ASN A 335 -13.25 -5.92 -6.82
C ASN A 335 -11.84 -6.36 -7.27
N LEU A 336 -11.69 -6.71 -8.55
CA LEU A 336 -10.40 -7.06 -9.17
C LEU A 336 -9.90 -5.97 -10.14
N GLU A 337 -10.38 -4.73 -10.03
CA GLU A 337 -10.01 -3.64 -10.94
C GLU A 337 -8.50 -3.47 -11.07
N GLY A 338 -8.00 -3.61 -12.30
CA GLY A 338 -6.56 -3.46 -12.60
C GLY A 338 -5.66 -4.53 -12.02
N ALA A 339 -6.20 -5.60 -11.43
CA ALA A 339 -5.42 -6.72 -10.92
C ALA A 339 -4.69 -7.48 -12.05
N ASP A 340 -3.58 -8.10 -11.69
CA ASP A 340 -2.77 -8.90 -12.58
C ASP A 340 -3.08 -10.39 -12.36
N LEU A 341 -3.60 -11.04 -13.39
CA LEU A 341 -4.15 -12.39 -13.33
C LEU A 341 -3.34 -13.40 -14.18
N GLU A 342 -2.09 -13.10 -14.51
CA GLU A 342 -1.23 -14.03 -15.23
C GLU A 342 -1.09 -15.36 -14.48
N GLY A 343 -1.45 -16.47 -15.11
CA GLY A 343 -1.36 -17.78 -14.47
C GLY A 343 -2.34 -18.03 -13.32
N ALA A 344 -3.26 -17.10 -13.01
CA ALA A 344 -4.25 -17.32 -11.96
C ALA A 344 -5.28 -18.38 -12.34
N HIS A 345 -5.54 -19.33 -11.43
CA HIS A 345 -6.44 -20.44 -11.64
C HIS A 345 -7.81 -20.18 -11.03
N PHE A 346 -8.86 -20.04 -11.85
CA PHE A 346 -10.24 -19.89 -11.40
C PHE A 346 -11.02 -21.21 -11.32
N PHE A 347 -10.50 -22.25 -11.93
CA PHE A 347 -11.11 -23.59 -11.99
C PHE A 347 -10.04 -24.63 -12.28
N PHE A 348 -10.39 -25.91 -12.11
CA PHE A 348 -9.62 -27.04 -12.62
C PHE A 348 -10.37 -27.70 -13.79
N GLY A 349 -9.66 -28.45 -14.62
CA GLY A 349 -10.24 -29.13 -15.79
C GLY A 349 -10.39 -28.20 -17.01
N ARG A 350 -11.48 -28.36 -17.75
CA ARG A 350 -11.70 -27.65 -19.02
C ARG A 350 -12.65 -26.47 -18.84
N SER A 351 -12.35 -25.30 -19.38
CA SER A 351 -13.14 -24.08 -19.22
C SER A 351 -14.59 -24.17 -19.66
N HIS A 352 -14.90 -25.01 -20.64
CA HIS A 352 -16.27 -25.16 -21.19
C HIS A 352 -17.15 -26.11 -20.38
N THR A 353 -16.57 -26.99 -19.56
CA THR A 353 -17.30 -27.93 -18.70
C THR A 353 -17.18 -27.57 -17.23
N ALA A 354 -16.20 -26.72 -16.87
CA ALA A 354 -16.03 -26.24 -15.52
C ALA A 354 -17.26 -25.46 -15.04
N SER A 355 -17.64 -25.66 -13.78
CA SER A 355 -18.71 -24.93 -13.12
C SER A 355 -18.32 -24.50 -11.72
N PRO A 356 -18.92 -23.44 -11.17
CA PRO A 356 -18.66 -22.99 -9.82
C PRO A 356 -18.90 -24.06 -8.77
N ALA A 357 -18.16 -23.97 -7.67
CA ALA A 357 -18.34 -24.80 -6.48
C ALA A 357 -19.79 -24.72 -5.98
N GLY A 358 -20.34 -25.87 -5.54
CA GLY A 358 -21.69 -25.97 -5.04
C GLY A 358 -22.80 -26.09 -6.10
N LEU A 359 -22.52 -25.89 -7.39
CA LEU A 359 -23.49 -26.04 -8.47
C LEU A 359 -23.55 -27.46 -9.08
N ALA A 360 -22.49 -28.24 -8.92
CA ALA A 360 -22.41 -29.62 -9.38
C ALA A 360 -21.55 -30.42 -8.38
N SER A 361 -21.67 -31.77 -8.45
CA SER A 361 -20.70 -32.65 -7.76
C SER A 361 -19.32 -32.39 -8.33
N LEU A 362 -18.32 -32.41 -7.45
CA LEU A 362 -16.94 -32.15 -7.82
C LEU A 362 -16.42 -33.28 -8.72
N ASP A 363 -16.02 -32.92 -9.94
CA ASP A 363 -15.42 -33.84 -10.92
C ASP A 363 -14.14 -33.18 -11.50
N PRO A 364 -12.96 -33.64 -11.09
CA PRO A 364 -11.71 -33.09 -11.57
C PRO A 364 -11.44 -33.29 -13.07
N THR A 365 -12.05 -34.31 -13.68
CA THR A 365 -11.84 -34.63 -15.09
C THR A 365 -12.52 -33.62 -16.00
N THR A 366 -13.76 -33.25 -15.67
CA THR A 366 -14.55 -32.28 -16.43
C THR A 366 -14.41 -30.85 -15.90
N GLY A 367 -13.97 -30.68 -14.65
CA GLY A 367 -13.92 -29.41 -13.97
C GLY A 367 -15.25 -29.00 -13.33
N ALA A 368 -16.27 -29.87 -13.38
CA ALA A 368 -17.54 -29.56 -12.74
C ALA A 368 -17.39 -29.37 -11.22
N GLY A 369 -17.97 -28.32 -10.65
CA GLY A 369 -17.89 -28.02 -9.23
C GLY A 369 -16.53 -27.53 -8.72
N THR A 370 -15.53 -27.38 -9.60
CA THR A 370 -14.17 -26.94 -9.19
C THR A 370 -13.95 -25.44 -9.25
N GLY A 371 -14.84 -24.71 -9.90
CA GLY A 371 -14.59 -23.33 -10.25
C GLY A 371 -14.98 -22.32 -9.16
N ALA A 372 -14.39 -21.15 -9.25
CA ALA A 372 -14.71 -20.02 -8.39
C ALA A 372 -16.14 -19.48 -8.64
N VAL A 373 -16.81 -19.05 -7.59
CA VAL A 373 -18.05 -18.27 -7.69
C VAL A 373 -17.70 -16.83 -8.04
N VAL A 374 -18.14 -16.35 -9.21
CA VAL A 374 -17.68 -15.07 -9.79
C VAL A 374 -18.82 -14.10 -10.09
N GLU A 375 -19.91 -14.18 -9.33
CA GLU A 375 -21.05 -13.30 -9.50
C GLU A 375 -20.74 -11.87 -9.04
N ASN A 376 -21.14 -10.87 -9.84
CA ASN A 376 -21.02 -9.45 -9.54
C ASN A 376 -19.58 -8.98 -9.23
N ILE A 377 -18.55 -9.64 -9.72
CA ILE A 377 -17.16 -9.20 -9.62
C ILE A 377 -16.90 -8.01 -10.58
N ASN A 378 -16.00 -7.10 -10.16
CA ASN A 378 -15.51 -6.03 -11.04
C ASN A 378 -14.17 -6.47 -11.68
N LEU A 379 -14.16 -6.58 -13.02
CA LEU A 379 -13.01 -6.99 -13.82
C LEU A 379 -12.43 -5.85 -14.66
N THR A 380 -12.78 -4.61 -14.35
CA THR A 380 -12.34 -3.43 -15.13
C THR A 380 -10.81 -3.36 -15.17
N GLY A 381 -10.24 -3.39 -16.38
CA GLY A 381 -8.81 -3.20 -16.57
C GLY A 381 -7.91 -4.28 -16.00
N VAL A 382 -8.43 -5.50 -15.72
CA VAL A 382 -7.57 -6.65 -15.33
C VAL A 382 -6.55 -6.96 -16.41
N LYS A 383 -5.36 -7.38 -15.99
CA LYS A 383 -4.21 -7.61 -16.85
C LYS A 383 -3.95 -9.09 -17.04
N ARG A 384 -3.42 -9.46 -18.22
CA ARG A 384 -2.89 -10.78 -18.55
C ARG A 384 -3.84 -11.96 -18.27
N LEU A 385 -5.14 -11.72 -18.45
CA LEU A 385 -6.16 -12.76 -18.34
C LEU A 385 -6.05 -13.71 -19.53
N ASP A 386 -5.84 -15.01 -19.27
CA ASP A 386 -5.77 -16.05 -20.30
C ASP A 386 -7.14 -16.34 -20.95
N ALA A 387 -7.12 -17.00 -22.10
CA ALA A 387 -8.34 -17.28 -22.86
C ALA A 387 -9.31 -18.27 -22.17
N GLN A 388 -8.78 -19.21 -21.38
CA GLN A 388 -9.62 -20.19 -20.68
C GLN A 388 -10.31 -19.57 -19.49
N SER A 389 -9.57 -18.79 -18.69
CA SER A 389 -10.12 -18.00 -17.58
C SER A 389 -11.10 -16.95 -18.08
N HIS A 390 -10.81 -16.28 -19.20
CA HIS A 390 -11.75 -15.37 -19.85
C HIS A 390 -13.07 -16.08 -20.23
N HIS A 391 -13.00 -17.26 -20.84
CA HIS A 391 -14.18 -18.04 -21.20
C HIS A 391 -15.00 -18.42 -19.95
N TYR A 392 -14.34 -18.91 -18.91
CA TYR A 392 -14.98 -19.27 -17.65
C TYR A 392 -15.69 -18.06 -17.00
N LEU A 393 -14.98 -16.94 -16.88
CA LEU A 393 -15.54 -15.70 -16.33
C LEU A 393 -16.72 -15.18 -17.18
N ALA A 394 -16.63 -15.24 -18.51
CA ALA A 394 -17.73 -14.86 -19.39
C ALA A 394 -18.96 -15.75 -19.23
N ALA A 395 -18.77 -17.07 -18.95
CA ALA A 395 -19.86 -18.04 -18.78
C ALA A 395 -20.55 -17.91 -17.42
N TRP A 396 -19.81 -17.67 -16.34
CA TRP A 396 -20.29 -17.79 -14.97
C TRP A 396 -20.43 -16.48 -14.21
N SER A 397 -19.96 -15.35 -14.76
CA SER A 397 -20.19 -14.05 -14.17
C SER A 397 -21.58 -13.48 -14.55
N GLY A 398 -22.16 -12.69 -13.64
CA GLY A 398 -23.46 -12.04 -13.86
C GLY A 398 -23.39 -10.87 -14.85
N PRO A 399 -24.55 -10.26 -15.23
CA PRO A 399 -24.62 -9.21 -16.24
C PRO A 399 -23.70 -8.01 -15.97
N ARG A 400 -23.55 -7.61 -14.69
CA ARG A 400 -22.66 -6.51 -14.28
C ARG A 400 -21.20 -6.84 -14.55
N SER A 401 -20.76 -8.01 -14.14
CA SER A 401 -19.37 -8.46 -14.32
C SER A 401 -19.00 -8.60 -15.80
N ARG A 402 -19.93 -9.07 -16.62
CA ARG A 402 -19.72 -9.23 -18.07
C ARG A 402 -19.47 -7.89 -18.78
N GLN A 403 -19.98 -6.77 -18.26
CA GLN A 403 -19.71 -5.43 -18.76
C GLN A 403 -18.30 -4.94 -18.44
N THR A 404 -17.72 -5.41 -17.35
CA THR A 404 -16.37 -5.03 -16.91
C THR A 404 -15.28 -5.96 -17.43
N LEU A 405 -15.66 -7.10 -18.06
CA LEU A 405 -14.70 -8.08 -18.58
C LEU A 405 -13.95 -7.52 -19.80
N PRO A 406 -12.60 -7.50 -19.81
CA PRO A 406 -11.82 -7.03 -20.93
C PRO A 406 -12.13 -7.80 -22.22
N GLY A 407 -12.45 -7.07 -23.30
CA GLY A 407 -12.89 -7.66 -24.57
C GLY A 407 -14.33 -8.20 -24.56
N GLY A 408 -15.09 -7.96 -23.51
CA GLY A 408 -16.48 -8.39 -23.38
C GLY A 408 -16.67 -9.90 -23.34
N ALA A 409 -17.91 -10.37 -23.37
CA ALA A 409 -18.21 -11.79 -23.25
C ALA A 409 -17.94 -12.63 -24.53
N ARG A 410 -17.50 -12.00 -25.64
CA ARG A 410 -17.10 -12.66 -26.89
C ARG A 410 -18.08 -13.72 -27.40
N GLY A 411 -19.38 -13.51 -27.26
CA GLY A 411 -20.41 -14.44 -27.68
C GLY A 411 -20.61 -15.67 -26.77
N VAL A 412 -19.90 -15.76 -25.65
CA VAL A 412 -20.10 -16.83 -24.65
C VAL A 412 -21.43 -16.58 -23.93
N PRO A 413 -22.39 -17.56 -23.97
CA PRO A 413 -23.68 -17.40 -23.31
C PRO A 413 -23.54 -17.46 -21.79
N SER A 414 -24.34 -16.67 -21.05
CA SER A 414 -24.38 -16.73 -19.58
C SER A 414 -25.04 -18.04 -19.12
N GLN A 415 -24.32 -18.82 -18.36
CA GLN A 415 -24.85 -20.05 -17.76
C GLN A 415 -25.73 -19.74 -16.53
N LEU A 416 -25.48 -18.63 -15.83
CA LEU A 416 -26.32 -18.20 -14.71
C LEU A 416 -27.72 -17.81 -15.18
N GLU A 417 -27.84 -17.04 -16.26
CA GLU A 417 -29.13 -16.64 -16.83
C GLU A 417 -29.93 -17.82 -17.36
N ARG A 418 -29.25 -18.78 -18.01
CA ARG A 418 -29.89 -20.01 -18.48
C ARG A 418 -30.49 -20.83 -17.35
N ARG A 419 -29.80 -20.96 -16.21
CA ARG A 419 -30.30 -21.69 -15.04
C ARG A 419 -31.45 -20.95 -14.35
N ALA A 420 -31.37 -19.63 -14.23
CA ALA A 420 -32.47 -18.82 -13.68
C ALA A 420 -33.75 -18.96 -14.53
N GLY A 421 -33.63 -18.99 -15.87
CA GLY A 421 -34.75 -19.21 -16.78
C GLY A 421 -35.36 -20.62 -16.72
N SER A 422 -34.53 -21.64 -16.50
CA SER A 422 -35.04 -23.04 -16.40
C SER A 422 -35.72 -23.36 -15.08
N GLY A 423 -35.42 -22.62 -14.01
CA GLY A 423 -36.08 -22.78 -12.70
C GLY A 423 -37.48 -22.18 -12.62
N SER A 424 -37.81 -21.21 -13.48
CA SER A 424 -39.10 -20.54 -13.48
C SER A 424 -40.20 -21.28 -14.28
N THR A 425 -39.85 -22.24 -15.15
CA THR A 425 -40.80 -22.99 -15.98
C THR A 425 -41.29 -24.31 -15.36
N GLY A 426 -40.76 -24.73 -14.21
CA GLY A 426 -41.16 -25.98 -13.54
C GLY A 426 -42.30 -25.88 -12.53
N GLY A 427 -42.87 -24.70 -12.30
CA GLY A 427 -43.88 -24.47 -11.25
C GLY A 427 -45.35 -24.25 -11.74
N ALA A 428 -45.65 -24.34 -13.04
CA ALA A 428 -46.97 -24.11 -13.54
C ALA A 428 -47.52 -25.33 -14.28
N GLY A 429 -47.87 -26.40 -13.55
CA GLY A 429 -48.46 -27.58 -14.17
C GLY A 429 -48.72 -28.73 -13.22
N ALA A 430 -49.44 -28.53 -12.14
CA ALA A 430 -50.22 -29.56 -11.43
C ALA A 430 -51.24 -28.85 -10.52
N GLY A 431 -52.36 -28.55 -11.06
CA GLY A 431 -53.59 -28.20 -10.37
C GLY A 431 -54.69 -29.17 -10.77
#